data_d864e4e2563c68271226b607a5c9fa26
#
_entry.id   d864e4e2563c68271226b607a5c9fa26
#
_cell.length_a   1.000
_cell.length_b   1.000
_cell.length_c   1.000
_cell.angle_alpha   90.00
_cell.angle_beta   90.00
_cell.angle_gamma   90.00
#
_symmetry.space_group_name_H-M   'P 1'
#
loop_
_entity.id
_entity.type
_entity.pdbx_description
1 polymer ?
#
loop_
_entity_poly.entity_id
_entity_poly.type
_entity_poly.pdbx_seq_one_letter_code
_entity_poly.pdbx_strand_id
1 'polypeptide(L)'
;MLISNKSKQIVDSCRFCWMCRHICPIGNATGQERNTARARALTLSLVERGAADFSGGIETNVYECALCGACTKECATGWDPVAFTKEARNEIVMAGKAPAYVIKMLENIDKTGNVYGQTEFCPDMLKAIESVSAKTDILFFLGADARCKAADKATTAIELLKKAGIKFTVMANEPNSGYALDFLAGAADETKTAMTECAETLNAYKTVVCYDPADAKVMLREYKEWGIDVKAEVKTFTSFLAEKIADGTIKAAKSDKVFYFQDPALLARDLEESEPARKVLAACGEVKEMLLFAKDVMWAGSSMMAEYLPKVMKLTAERRFADLKHVGGSVMVTASPSEYAALAAVKPDDVELYTIEEVVAGC
;
A
#
# COMPACT_ATOMS: atom_id res chain seq x y z
N MET A 1 11.79 -28.57 -0.56
CA MET A 1 12.52 -27.29 -0.43
C MET A 1 11.46 -26.23 -0.17
N LEU A 2 11.52 -25.54 0.94
CA LEU A 2 10.44 -24.65 1.37
C LEU A 2 10.53 -23.23 0.79
N ILE A 3 11.71 -22.85 0.29
CA ILE A 3 11.95 -21.55 -0.37
C ILE A 3 12.90 -21.73 -1.55
N SER A 4 12.87 -20.82 -2.53
CA SER A 4 13.74 -20.90 -3.71
C SER A 4 15.22 -20.78 -3.35
N ASN A 5 16.11 -21.25 -4.23
CA ASN A 5 17.55 -21.07 -4.06
C ASN A 5 17.94 -19.60 -3.96
N LYS A 6 17.21 -18.71 -4.64
CA LYS A 6 17.42 -17.25 -4.56
C LYS A 6 17.13 -16.74 -3.16
N SER A 7 15.97 -17.08 -2.59
CA SER A 7 15.60 -16.66 -1.25
C SER A 7 16.47 -17.28 -0.18
N LYS A 8 16.92 -18.52 -0.35
CA LYS A 8 17.90 -19.14 0.53
C LYS A 8 19.22 -18.35 0.56
N GLN A 9 19.76 -17.99 -0.59
CA GLN A 9 20.96 -17.16 -0.70
C GLN A 9 20.75 -15.79 -0.02
N ILE A 10 19.56 -15.19 -0.21
CA ILE A 10 19.19 -13.94 0.43
C ILE A 10 19.18 -14.10 1.95
N VAL A 11 18.53 -15.13 2.49
CA VAL A 11 18.49 -15.41 3.93
C VAL A 11 19.91 -15.61 4.51
N ASP A 12 20.77 -16.34 3.82
CA ASP A 12 22.15 -16.61 4.25
C ASP A 12 23.11 -15.42 4.09
N SER A 13 22.73 -14.39 3.32
CA SER A 13 23.57 -13.20 3.12
C SER A 13 23.54 -12.21 4.30
N CYS A 14 22.65 -12.39 5.25
CA CYS A 14 22.54 -11.55 6.44
C CYS A 14 23.84 -11.54 7.27
N ARG A 15 24.34 -10.35 7.60
CA ARG A 15 25.56 -10.15 8.42
C ARG A 15 25.26 -9.72 9.86
N PHE A 16 24.02 -9.82 10.31
CA PHE A 16 23.59 -9.51 11.67
C PHE A 16 23.96 -8.11 12.18
N CYS A 17 24.02 -7.11 11.27
CA CYS A 17 24.43 -5.73 11.58
C CYS A 17 23.35 -4.89 12.29
N TRP A 18 22.11 -5.39 12.41
CA TRP A 18 20.99 -4.78 13.11
C TRP A 18 20.34 -3.53 12.45
N MET A 19 20.83 -3.04 11.32
CA MET A 19 20.28 -1.86 10.63
C MET A 19 18.77 -1.98 10.39
N CYS A 20 18.31 -3.13 9.90
CA CYS A 20 16.89 -3.38 9.65
C CYS A 20 15.99 -3.36 10.90
N ARG A 21 16.56 -3.45 12.12
CA ARG A 21 15.81 -3.35 13.36
C ARG A 21 15.28 -1.94 13.60
N HIS A 22 16.12 -0.94 13.39
CA HIS A 22 15.79 0.46 13.68
C HIS A 22 14.71 1.02 12.76
N ILE A 23 14.66 0.55 11.54
CA ILE A 23 13.72 1.03 10.52
C ILE A 23 12.43 0.20 10.43
N CYS A 24 12.34 -0.95 11.11
CA CYS A 24 11.16 -1.80 11.06
C CYS A 24 9.98 -1.17 11.81
N PRO A 25 8.87 -0.78 11.14
CA PRO A 25 7.73 -0.13 11.80
C PRO A 25 7.06 -1.08 12.80
N ILE A 26 6.96 -2.37 12.47
CA ILE A 26 6.35 -3.38 13.36
C ILE A 26 7.25 -3.65 14.57
N GLY A 27 8.56 -3.78 14.34
CA GLY A 27 9.53 -3.92 15.44
C GLY A 27 9.50 -2.74 16.40
N ASN A 28 9.40 -1.52 15.88
CA ASN A 28 9.32 -0.29 16.67
C ASN A 28 7.99 -0.18 17.43
N ALA A 29 6.88 -0.57 16.80
CA ALA A 29 5.56 -0.54 17.42
C ALA A 29 5.42 -1.57 18.56
N THR A 30 5.99 -2.78 18.38
CA THR A 30 5.86 -3.87 19.35
C THR A 30 6.98 -3.90 20.38
N GLY A 31 8.12 -3.27 20.13
CA GLY A 31 9.32 -3.39 20.93
C GLY A 31 9.97 -4.81 20.90
N GLN A 32 9.49 -5.70 20.00
CA GLN A 32 9.91 -7.09 19.94
C GLN A 32 10.83 -7.35 18.75
N GLU A 33 12.00 -7.90 19.00
CA GLU A 33 12.95 -8.23 17.94
C GLU A 33 12.41 -9.30 16.98
N ARG A 34 11.59 -10.23 17.45
CA ARG A 34 10.97 -11.25 16.60
C ARG A 34 10.19 -10.66 15.40
N ASN A 35 9.74 -9.43 15.52
CA ASN A 35 9.01 -8.72 14.48
C ASN A 35 9.90 -8.04 13.43
N THR A 36 11.22 -8.15 13.56
CA THR A 36 12.18 -7.56 12.62
C THR A 36 12.53 -8.51 11.48
N ALA A 37 13.00 -7.95 10.37
CA ALA A 37 13.45 -8.73 9.21
C ALA A 37 14.56 -9.74 9.58
N ARG A 38 15.50 -9.32 10.43
CA ARG A 38 16.60 -10.19 10.89
C ARG A 38 16.09 -11.43 11.63
N ALA A 39 15.17 -11.26 12.57
CA ALA A 39 14.63 -12.38 13.32
C ALA A 39 13.84 -13.33 12.41
N ARG A 40 13.07 -12.82 11.46
CA ARG A 40 12.39 -13.63 10.44
C ARG A 40 13.38 -14.42 9.60
N ALA A 41 14.49 -13.81 9.16
CA ALA A 41 15.52 -14.52 8.42
C ALA A 41 16.13 -15.67 9.22
N LEU A 42 16.43 -15.46 10.50
CA LEU A 42 16.94 -16.53 11.38
C LEU A 42 15.93 -17.68 11.47
N THR A 43 14.67 -17.35 11.72
CA THR A 43 13.60 -18.35 11.83
C THR A 43 13.41 -19.13 10.53
N LEU A 44 13.36 -18.44 9.38
CA LEU A 44 13.24 -19.08 8.09
C LEU A 44 14.47 -19.90 7.69
N SER A 45 15.66 -19.48 8.12
CA SER A 45 16.89 -20.29 7.98
C SER A 45 16.81 -21.61 8.75
N LEU A 46 16.16 -21.64 9.92
CA LEU A 46 15.93 -22.89 10.65
C LEU A 46 14.93 -23.80 9.91
N VAL A 47 13.89 -23.24 9.35
CA VAL A 47 12.91 -23.98 8.53
C VAL A 47 13.58 -24.58 7.29
N GLU A 48 14.37 -23.80 6.57
CA GLU A 48 15.08 -24.25 5.37
C GLU A 48 16.06 -25.39 5.66
N ARG A 49 16.69 -25.39 6.83
CA ARG A 49 17.63 -26.42 7.26
C ARG A 49 16.95 -27.64 7.90
N GLY A 50 15.63 -27.66 7.98
CA GLY A 50 14.86 -28.74 8.60
C GLY A 50 14.99 -28.81 10.12
N ALA A 51 15.50 -27.77 10.78
CA ALA A 51 15.60 -27.65 12.24
C ALA A 51 14.32 -27.11 12.88
N ALA A 52 13.41 -26.56 12.09
CA ALA A 52 12.06 -26.13 12.46
C ALA A 52 11.10 -26.37 11.29
N ASP A 53 9.79 -26.24 11.52
CA ASP A 53 8.78 -26.23 10.49
C ASP A 53 7.84 -25.01 10.67
N PHE A 54 6.86 -24.81 9.76
CA PHE A 54 5.85 -23.77 9.89
C PHE A 54 4.82 -24.15 10.96
N SER A 55 5.20 -24.00 12.21
CA SER A 55 4.41 -24.27 13.40
C SER A 55 4.90 -23.44 14.58
N GLY A 56 4.21 -23.49 15.72
CA GLY A 56 4.64 -22.82 16.94
C GLY A 56 4.71 -21.29 16.86
N GLY A 57 3.99 -20.68 15.95
CA GLY A 57 3.94 -19.22 15.75
C GLY A 57 4.90 -18.69 14.69
N ILE A 58 5.67 -19.53 14.00
CA ILE A 58 6.53 -19.12 12.88
C ILE A 58 5.66 -18.60 11.73
N GLU A 59 4.59 -19.32 11.39
CA GLU A 59 3.61 -18.92 10.38
C GLU A 59 2.98 -17.57 10.71
N THR A 60 2.57 -17.34 11.94
CA THR A 60 2.03 -16.05 12.39
C THR A 60 3.06 -14.93 12.27
N ASN A 61 4.32 -15.20 12.69
CA ASN A 61 5.39 -14.19 12.61
C ASN A 61 5.69 -13.74 11.18
N VAL A 62 5.58 -14.63 10.20
CA VAL A 62 5.73 -14.28 8.77
C VAL A 62 4.66 -13.28 8.32
N TYR A 63 3.42 -13.42 8.82
CA TYR A 63 2.32 -12.50 8.52
C TYR A 63 2.34 -11.19 9.32
N GLU A 64 3.13 -11.10 10.38
CA GLU A 64 3.38 -9.85 11.08
C GLU A 64 4.26 -8.86 10.28
N CYS A 65 4.82 -9.26 9.14
CA CYS A 65 5.57 -8.39 8.25
C CYS A 65 4.64 -7.52 7.40
N ALA A 66 4.90 -6.20 7.37
CA ALA A 66 4.16 -5.27 6.53
C ALA A 66 4.59 -5.26 5.05
N LEU A 67 5.63 -6.00 4.66
CA LEU A 67 6.25 -5.95 3.32
C LEU A 67 6.58 -4.53 2.84
N CYS A 68 6.83 -3.61 3.76
CA CYS A 68 6.99 -2.18 3.48
C CYS A 68 8.36 -1.79 2.86
N GLY A 69 9.26 -2.74 2.65
CA GLY A 69 10.54 -2.53 1.98
C GLY A 69 11.62 -1.77 2.76
N ALA A 70 11.33 -1.22 3.95
CA ALA A 70 12.30 -0.42 4.69
C ALA A 70 13.61 -1.15 4.98
N CYS A 71 13.53 -2.43 5.38
CA CYS A 71 14.69 -3.27 5.65
C CYS A 71 15.49 -3.63 4.38
N THR A 72 14.84 -3.79 3.24
CA THR A 72 15.50 -4.02 1.95
C THR A 72 16.33 -2.80 1.56
N LYS A 73 15.75 -1.62 1.68
CA LYS A 73 16.41 -0.36 1.34
C LYS A 73 17.61 -0.06 2.26
N GLU A 74 17.52 -0.37 3.55
CA GLU A 74 18.59 -0.10 4.52
C GLU A 74 19.73 -1.13 4.50
N CYS A 75 19.57 -2.26 3.82
CA CYS A 75 20.54 -3.33 3.89
C CYS A 75 21.80 -3.04 3.07
N ALA A 76 22.94 -2.87 3.72
CA ALA A 76 24.23 -2.66 3.08
C ALA A 76 24.72 -3.84 2.21
N THR A 77 24.16 -5.05 2.40
CA THR A 77 24.51 -6.24 1.62
C THR A 77 23.55 -6.52 0.45
N GLY A 78 22.58 -5.62 0.21
CA GLY A 78 21.55 -5.83 -0.82
C GLY A 78 20.56 -6.95 -0.48
N TRP A 79 20.39 -7.25 0.80
CA TRP A 79 19.47 -8.27 1.28
C TRP A 79 18.01 -7.84 1.10
N ASP A 80 17.18 -8.70 0.54
CA ASP A 80 15.77 -8.42 0.30
C ASP A 80 14.84 -9.28 1.17
N PRO A 81 14.50 -8.80 2.38
CA PRO A 81 13.57 -9.50 3.26
C PRO A 81 12.14 -9.59 2.73
N VAL A 82 11.72 -8.69 1.84
CA VAL A 82 10.38 -8.72 1.26
C VAL A 82 10.21 -9.96 0.39
N ALA A 83 11.19 -10.22 -0.48
CA ALA A 83 11.16 -11.37 -1.40
C ALA A 83 11.02 -12.70 -0.64
N PHE A 84 11.89 -12.98 0.31
CA PHE A 84 11.82 -14.26 1.03
C PHE A 84 10.58 -14.36 1.95
N THR A 85 10.06 -13.24 2.46
CA THR A 85 8.83 -13.26 3.27
C THR A 85 7.62 -13.60 2.40
N LYS A 86 7.54 -13.09 1.18
CA LYS A 86 6.48 -13.44 0.21
C LYS A 86 6.55 -14.91 -0.19
N GLU A 87 7.74 -15.45 -0.46
CA GLU A 87 7.92 -16.89 -0.73
C GLU A 87 7.51 -17.74 0.48
N ALA A 88 7.89 -17.36 1.69
CA ALA A 88 7.48 -18.06 2.89
C ALA A 88 5.95 -18.07 3.09
N ARG A 89 5.27 -16.97 2.76
CA ARG A 89 3.80 -16.93 2.77
C ARG A 89 3.20 -17.89 1.76
N ASN A 90 3.75 -17.95 0.56
CA ASN A 90 3.33 -18.90 -0.46
C ASN A 90 3.46 -20.35 0.04
N GLU A 91 4.62 -20.72 0.56
CA GLU A 91 4.85 -22.06 1.11
C GLU A 91 3.91 -22.40 2.29
N ILE A 92 3.63 -21.43 3.17
CA ILE A 92 2.69 -21.59 4.29
C ILE A 92 1.28 -21.89 3.79
N VAL A 93 0.82 -21.15 2.77
CA VAL A 93 -0.51 -21.37 2.16
C VAL A 93 -0.56 -22.72 1.46
N MET A 94 0.43 -23.04 0.63
CA MET A 94 0.49 -24.31 -0.11
C MET A 94 0.59 -25.53 0.81
N ALA A 95 1.22 -25.40 1.98
CA ALA A 95 1.29 -26.44 3.00
C ALA A 95 0.02 -26.56 3.86
N GLY A 96 -1.01 -25.72 3.64
CA GLY A 96 -2.23 -25.69 4.45
C GLY A 96 -1.99 -25.23 5.90
N LYS A 97 -0.93 -24.48 6.15
CA LYS A 97 -0.52 -24.00 7.49
C LYS A 97 -0.82 -22.52 7.71
N ALA A 98 -1.55 -21.89 6.80
CA ALA A 98 -1.90 -20.48 6.93
C ALA A 98 -2.77 -20.22 8.16
N PRO A 99 -2.52 -19.12 8.90
CA PRO A 99 -3.37 -18.72 10.02
C PRO A 99 -4.83 -18.56 9.60
N ALA A 100 -5.77 -18.86 10.50
CA ALA A 100 -7.21 -18.84 10.19
C ALA A 100 -7.70 -17.48 9.62
N TYR A 101 -7.12 -16.37 10.08
CA TYR A 101 -7.47 -15.06 9.54
C TYR A 101 -7.00 -14.86 8.08
N VAL A 102 -5.87 -15.46 7.69
CA VAL A 102 -5.39 -15.44 6.30
C VAL A 102 -6.33 -16.25 5.41
N ILE A 103 -6.70 -17.47 5.85
CA ILE A 103 -7.66 -18.32 5.13
C ILE A 103 -8.96 -17.56 4.91
N LYS A 104 -9.50 -16.93 5.97
CA LYS A 104 -10.71 -16.12 5.89
C LYS A 104 -10.59 -14.98 4.87
N MET A 105 -9.45 -14.29 4.85
CA MET A 105 -9.21 -13.19 3.90
C MET A 105 -9.16 -13.69 2.45
N LEU A 106 -8.49 -14.83 2.21
CA LEU A 106 -8.47 -15.46 0.88
C LEU A 106 -9.87 -15.89 0.44
N GLU A 107 -10.65 -16.51 1.34
CA GLU A 107 -12.06 -16.84 1.07
C GLU A 107 -12.93 -15.60 0.80
N ASN A 108 -12.66 -14.48 1.49
CA ASN A 108 -13.36 -13.22 1.22
C ASN A 108 -13.05 -12.72 -0.18
N ILE A 109 -11.78 -12.75 -0.59
CA ILE A 109 -11.38 -12.34 -1.95
C ILE A 109 -12.11 -13.19 -3.00
N ASP A 110 -12.14 -14.51 -2.82
CA ASP A 110 -12.81 -15.43 -3.73
C ASP A 110 -14.32 -15.14 -3.85
N LYS A 111 -14.98 -14.87 -2.71
CA LYS A 111 -16.44 -14.65 -2.65
C LYS A 111 -16.87 -13.23 -3.06
N THR A 112 -16.07 -12.21 -2.75
CA THR A 112 -16.51 -10.80 -2.84
C THR A 112 -15.54 -9.89 -3.61
N GLY A 113 -14.41 -10.42 -4.07
CA GLY A 113 -13.36 -9.66 -4.76
C GLY A 113 -12.48 -8.79 -3.82
N ASN A 114 -12.70 -8.82 -2.50
CA ASN A 114 -11.90 -8.02 -1.55
C ASN A 114 -11.64 -8.76 -0.23
N VAL A 115 -10.55 -8.42 0.44
CA VAL A 115 -10.11 -9.06 1.72
C VAL A 115 -11.10 -8.88 2.88
N TYR A 116 -11.93 -7.86 2.80
CA TYR A 116 -12.86 -7.46 3.87
C TYR A 116 -14.16 -8.27 3.87
N GLY A 117 -14.45 -8.97 2.76
CA GLY A 117 -15.73 -9.66 2.57
C GLY A 117 -16.89 -8.68 2.43
N GLN A 118 -16.63 -7.43 2.06
CA GLN A 118 -17.63 -6.38 1.96
C GLN A 118 -18.35 -6.48 0.61
N THR A 119 -19.69 -6.50 0.67
CA THR A 119 -20.59 -6.53 -0.49
C THR A 119 -21.44 -5.28 -0.64
N GLU A 120 -21.59 -4.52 0.45
CA GLU A 120 -22.33 -3.27 0.48
C GLU A 120 -21.35 -2.10 0.56
N PHE A 121 -21.48 -1.13 -0.34
CA PHE A 121 -20.61 0.02 -0.43
C PHE A 121 -21.34 1.31 -0.12
N CYS A 122 -20.60 2.37 0.21
CA CYS A 122 -21.14 3.68 0.53
C CYS A 122 -22.04 4.20 -0.60
N PRO A 123 -23.31 4.55 -0.32
CA PRO A 123 -24.24 5.00 -1.35
C PRO A 123 -23.77 6.26 -2.13
N ASP A 124 -23.08 7.18 -1.46
CA ASP A 124 -22.61 8.39 -2.11
C ASP A 124 -21.44 8.10 -3.06
N MET A 125 -20.54 7.18 -2.67
CA MET A 125 -19.52 6.69 -3.58
C MET A 125 -20.12 5.99 -4.80
N LEU A 126 -21.14 5.14 -4.61
CA LEU A 126 -21.81 4.45 -5.72
C LEU A 126 -22.45 5.44 -6.70
N LYS A 127 -23.12 6.49 -6.20
CA LYS A 127 -23.67 7.57 -7.03
C LYS A 127 -22.58 8.32 -7.80
N ALA A 128 -21.44 8.60 -7.13
CA ALA A 128 -20.30 9.24 -7.78
C ALA A 128 -19.75 8.37 -8.91
N ILE A 129 -19.57 7.05 -8.67
CA ILE A 129 -19.14 6.08 -9.68
C ILE A 129 -20.12 6.04 -10.86
N GLU A 130 -21.43 5.93 -10.59
CA GLU A 130 -22.44 5.89 -11.63
C GLU A 130 -22.38 7.10 -12.56
N SER A 131 -22.09 8.28 -12.00
CA SER A 131 -21.99 9.55 -12.76
C SER A 131 -20.80 9.58 -13.76
N VAL A 132 -19.82 8.67 -13.62
CA VAL A 132 -18.61 8.56 -14.46
C VAL A 132 -18.40 7.15 -15.00
N SER A 133 -19.45 6.33 -15.05
CA SER A 133 -19.40 4.95 -15.51
C SER A 133 -19.27 4.79 -17.04
N ALA A 134 -19.53 5.87 -17.81
CA ALA A 134 -19.39 5.83 -19.25
C ALA A 134 -17.94 5.60 -19.67
N LYS A 135 -17.72 4.68 -20.63
CA LYS A 135 -16.37 4.31 -21.07
C LYS A 135 -15.66 5.48 -21.74
N THR A 136 -14.46 5.75 -21.29
CA THR A 136 -13.53 6.75 -21.82
C THR A 136 -12.15 6.12 -22.06
N ASP A 137 -11.18 6.93 -22.50
CA ASP A 137 -9.78 6.48 -22.67
C ASP A 137 -9.04 6.32 -21.34
N ILE A 138 -9.51 6.97 -20.27
CA ILE A 138 -8.88 6.95 -18.94
C ILE A 138 -9.74 6.11 -17.99
N LEU A 139 -9.14 5.10 -17.37
CA LEU A 139 -9.71 4.39 -16.23
C LEU A 139 -9.14 5.00 -14.95
N PHE A 140 -10.00 5.44 -14.04
CA PHE A 140 -9.61 5.77 -12.68
C PHE A 140 -9.91 4.56 -11.78
N PHE A 141 -8.87 3.81 -11.45
CA PHE A 141 -8.93 2.57 -10.68
C PHE A 141 -8.84 2.90 -9.19
N LEU A 142 -9.92 2.69 -8.44
CA LEU A 142 -10.02 3.08 -7.03
C LEU A 142 -9.28 2.11 -6.09
N GLY A 143 -9.42 0.82 -6.34
CA GLY A 143 -8.89 -0.23 -5.47
C GLY A 143 -9.81 -0.60 -4.31
N ALA A 144 -9.56 -1.78 -3.74
CA ALA A 144 -10.40 -2.35 -2.68
C ALA A 144 -10.34 -1.55 -1.38
N ASP A 145 -9.15 -1.07 -0.98
CA ASP A 145 -8.96 -0.31 0.27
C ASP A 145 -9.73 1.02 0.23
N ALA A 146 -9.70 1.73 -0.90
CA ALA A 146 -10.45 2.96 -1.09
C ALA A 146 -11.96 2.71 -1.00
N ARG A 147 -12.46 1.70 -1.70
CA ARG A 147 -13.89 1.37 -1.73
C ARG A 147 -14.44 0.93 -0.40
N CYS A 148 -13.64 0.15 0.37
CA CYS A 148 -14.10 -0.48 1.60
C CYS A 148 -13.79 0.34 2.85
N LYS A 149 -12.71 1.13 2.87
CA LYS A 149 -12.20 1.78 4.09
C LYS A 149 -12.06 3.30 4.01
N ALA A 150 -12.09 3.86 2.79
CA ALA A 150 -11.95 5.32 2.55
C ALA A 150 -12.88 5.80 1.42
N ALA A 151 -14.14 5.36 1.45
CA ALA A 151 -15.11 5.62 0.39
C ALA A 151 -15.44 7.12 0.21
N ASP A 152 -15.41 7.90 1.29
CA ASP A 152 -15.56 9.36 1.27
C ASP A 152 -14.39 10.04 0.54
N LYS A 153 -13.17 9.53 0.70
CA LYS A 153 -11.96 10.04 0.01
C LYS A 153 -12.01 9.69 -1.47
N ALA A 154 -12.38 8.45 -1.80
CA ALA A 154 -12.61 8.06 -3.19
C ALA A 154 -13.67 8.94 -3.88
N THR A 155 -14.75 9.27 -3.18
CA THR A 155 -15.78 10.19 -3.66
C THR A 155 -15.20 11.58 -3.93
N THR A 156 -14.41 12.12 -2.97
CA THR A 156 -13.74 13.42 -3.15
C THR A 156 -12.82 13.44 -4.36
N ALA A 157 -12.05 12.36 -4.59
CA ALA A 157 -11.17 12.23 -5.75
C ALA A 157 -11.96 12.23 -7.07
N ILE A 158 -13.08 11.48 -7.14
CA ILE A 158 -13.96 11.45 -8.30
C ILE A 158 -14.51 12.85 -8.59
N GLU A 159 -15.05 13.53 -7.58
CA GLU A 159 -15.63 14.87 -7.76
C GLU A 159 -14.58 15.93 -8.13
N LEU A 160 -13.35 15.83 -7.60
CA LEU A 160 -12.23 16.69 -8.00
C LEU A 160 -11.96 16.56 -9.52
N LEU A 161 -11.82 15.33 -10.02
CA LEU A 161 -11.54 15.08 -11.43
C LEU A 161 -12.71 15.52 -12.34
N LYS A 162 -13.95 15.30 -11.90
CA LYS A 162 -15.16 15.79 -12.60
C LYS A 162 -15.18 17.32 -12.69
N LYS A 163 -14.93 17.98 -11.56
CA LYS A 163 -14.90 19.46 -11.49
C LYS A 163 -13.82 20.05 -12.38
N ALA A 164 -12.73 19.35 -12.58
CA ALA A 164 -11.65 19.71 -13.50
C ALA A 164 -12.01 19.46 -14.99
N GLY A 165 -13.17 18.88 -15.28
CA GLY A 165 -13.60 18.56 -16.65
C GLY A 165 -12.86 17.38 -17.29
N ILE A 166 -12.14 16.58 -16.51
CA ILE A 166 -11.43 15.40 -16.98
C ILE A 166 -12.46 14.30 -17.31
N LYS A 167 -12.34 13.71 -18.49
CA LYS A 167 -13.17 12.57 -18.90
C LYS A 167 -12.47 11.27 -18.48
N PHE A 168 -13.06 10.56 -17.55
CA PHE A 168 -12.55 9.27 -17.04
C PHE A 168 -13.71 8.33 -16.74
N THR A 169 -13.40 7.06 -16.62
CA THR A 169 -14.31 6.00 -16.22
C THR A 169 -13.92 5.48 -14.84
N VAL A 170 -14.90 5.26 -13.98
CA VAL A 170 -14.75 4.37 -12.81
C VAL A 170 -15.66 3.18 -13.04
N MET A 171 -15.12 1.98 -12.89
CA MET A 171 -15.88 0.74 -13.05
C MET A 171 -16.75 0.51 -11.82
N ALA A 172 -18.01 0.11 -12.01
CA ALA A 172 -18.87 -0.31 -10.89
C ALA A 172 -18.26 -1.52 -10.16
N ASN A 173 -17.81 -2.50 -10.93
CA ASN A 173 -17.09 -3.67 -10.44
C ASN A 173 -15.67 -3.65 -11.00
N GLU A 174 -14.71 -3.28 -10.17
CA GLU A 174 -13.29 -3.35 -10.53
C GLU A 174 -12.79 -4.78 -10.41
N PRO A 175 -11.92 -5.23 -11.34
CA PRO A 175 -11.25 -6.51 -11.20
C PRO A 175 -10.28 -6.48 -10.02
N ASN A 176 -9.95 -7.63 -9.47
CA ASN A 176 -8.93 -7.75 -8.44
C ASN A 176 -7.55 -7.49 -9.06
N SER A 177 -6.84 -6.47 -8.58
CA SER A 177 -5.48 -6.15 -9.03
C SER A 177 -4.44 -7.23 -8.70
N GLY A 178 -4.77 -8.16 -7.82
CA GLY A 178 -3.84 -9.15 -7.29
C GLY A 178 -3.00 -8.68 -6.10
N TYR A 179 -3.06 -7.40 -5.70
CA TYR A 179 -2.26 -6.89 -4.58
C TYR A 179 -2.47 -7.67 -3.28
N ALA A 180 -3.73 -7.86 -2.88
CA ALA A 180 -4.03 -8.55 -1.64
C ALA A 180 -3.64 -10.04 -1.68
N LEU A 181 -3.80 -10.70 -2.84
CA LEU A 181 -3.35 -12.07 -3.06
C LEU A 181 -1.83 -12.18 -3.00
N ASP A 182 -1.10 -11.28 -3.68
CA ASP A 182 0.36 -11.20 -3.62
C ASP A 182 0.86 -10.95 -2.19
N PHE A 183 0.18 -10.11 -1.44
CA PHE A 183 0.49 -9.86 -0.03
C PHE A 183 0.25 -11.09 0.85
N LEU A 184 -0.85 -11.81 0.68
CA LEU A 184 -1.26 -12.92 1.55
C LEU A 184 -0.63 -14.27 1.14
N ALA A 185 -0.55 -14.52 -0.16
CA ALA A 185 -0.14 -15.82 -0.71
C ALA A 185 1.07 -15.76 -1.64
N GLY A 186 1.66 -14.57 -1.87
CA GLY A 186 2.80 -14.42 -2.79
C GLY A 186 2.44 -14.80 -4.22
N ALA A 187 3.42 -15.39 -4.93
CA ALA A 187 3.31 -15.76 -6.33
C ALA A 187 2.55 -17.09 -6.57
N ALA A 188 1.40 -17.26 -5.94
CA ALA A 188 0.50 -18.40 -6.19
C ALA A 188 -0.12 -18.31 -7.60
N ASP A 189 -0.59 -19.44 -8.14
CA ASP A 189 -1.22 -19.49 -9.46
C ASP A 189 -2.50 -18.66 -9.49
N GLU A 190 -3.27 -18.65 -8.40
CA GLU A 190 -4.47 -17.82 -8.22
C GLU A 190 -4.13 -16.32 -8.27
N THR A 191 -3.01 -15.92 -7.70
CA THR A 191 -2.53 -14.54 -7.74
C THR A 191 -2.23 -14.12 -9.19
N LYS A 192 -1.53 -14.97 -9.94
CA LYS A 192 -1.20 -14.72 -11.35
C LYS A 192 -2.44 -14.68 -12.22
N THR A 193 -3.40 -15.57 -11.98
CA THR A 193 -4.68 -15.60 -12.69
C THR A 193 -5.44 -14.28 -12.49
N ALA A 194 -5.62 -13.85 -11.25
CA ALA A 194 -6.29 -12.59 -10.94
C ALA A 194 -5.59 -11.37 -11.60
N MET A 195 -4.26 -11.33 -11.55
CA MET A 195 -3.48 -10.27 -12.20
C MET A 195 -3.63 -10.28 -13.72
N THR A 196 -3.69 -11.46 -14.34
CA THR A 196 -3.86 -11.60 -15.79
C THR A 196 -5.24 -11.12 -16.23
N GLU A 197 -6.30 -11.53 -15.54
CA GLU A 197 -7.67 -11.10 -15.79
C GLU A 197 -7.85 -9.58 -15.60
N CYS A 198 -7.19 -9.04 -14.57
CA CYS A 198 -7.14 -7.60 -14.37
C CYS A 198 -6.44 -6.91 -15.54
N ALA A 199 -5.25 -7.36 -15.95
CA ALA A 199 -4.51 -6.79 -17.07
C ALA A 199 -5.32 -6.78 -18.38
N GLU A 200 -6.05 -7.85 -18.68
CA GLU A 200 -6.96 -7.91 -19.84
C GLU A 200 -8.01 -6.79 -19.78
N THR A 201 -8.58 -6.54 -18.60
CA THR A 201 -9.53 -5.44 -18.40
C THR A 201 -8.89 -4.07 -18.57
N LEU A 202 -7.69 -3.87 -18.01
CA LEU A 202 -6.95 -2.61 -18.12
C LEU A 202 -6.59 -2.29 -19.56
N ASN A 203 -6.30 -3.30 -20.39
CA ASN A 203 -5.93 -3.16 -21.80
C ASN A 203 -7.06 -2.61 -22.70
N ALA A 204 -8.28 -2.46 -22.18
CA ALA A 204 -9.37 -1.78 -22.85
C ALA A 204 -9.29 -0.23 -22.76
N TYR A 205 -8.30 0.31 -22.04
CA TYR A 205 -8.09 1.74 -21.81
C TYR A 205 -6.71 2.17 -22.34
N LYS A 206 -6.55 3.48 -22.59
CA LYS A 206 -5.23 4.03 -22.96
C LYS A 206 -4.40 4.35 -21.72
N THR A 207 -5.05 4.89 -20.68
CA THR A 207 -4.41 5.26 -19.42
C THR A 207 -5.19 4.69 -18.26
N VAL A 208 -4.47 4.15 -17.28
CA VAL A 208 -5.02 3.71 -16.00
C VAL A 208 -4.39 4.55 -14.90
N VAL A 209 -5.22 5.27 -14.15
CA VAL A 209 -4.78 6.06 -13.00
C VAL A 209 -5.17 5.30 -11.74
N CYS A 210 -4.20 4.79 -11.01
CA CYS A 210 -4.42 4.07 -9.77
C CYS A 210 -4.52 5.05 -8.59
N TYR A 211 -5.65 5.06 -7.92
CA TYR A 211 -5.86 5.86 -6.71
C TYR A 211 -5.08 5.28 -5.53
N ASP A 212 -5.09 3.96 -5.35
CA ASP A 212 -4.30 3.31 -4.31
C ASP A 212 -2.88 2.98 -4.80
N PRO A 213 -1.83 3.42 -4.09
CA PRO A 213 -0.46 3.02 -4.35
C PRO A 213 -0.21 1.51 -4.38
N ALA A 214 -1.01 0.74 -3.65
CA ALA A 214 -0.91 -0.70 -3.59
C ALA A 214 -1.21 -1.36 -4.96
N ASP A 215 -2.27 -0.89 -5.61
CA ASP A 215 -2.63 -1.34 -6.96
C ASP A 215 -1.63 -0.85 -8.00
N ALA A 216 -1.20 0.41 -7.91
CA ALA A 216 -0.16 0.95 -8.79
C ALA A 216 1.13 0.13 -8.73
N LYS A 217 1.56 -0.24 -7.53
CA LYS A 217 2.76 -1.05 -7.31
C LYS A 217 2.69 -2.39 -8.04
N VAL A 218 1.61 -3.15 -7.87
CA VAL A 218 1.53 -4.47 -8.52
C VAL A 218 1.42 -4.35 -10.03
N MET A 219 0.67 -3.38 -10.55
CA MET A 219 0.51 -3.16 -11.99
C MET A 219 1.82 -2.69 -12.65
N LEU A 220 2.64 -1.88 -11.98
CA LEU A 220 3.89 -1.33 -12.52
C LEU A 220 5.10 -2.25 -12.32
N ARG A 221 5.08 -3.12 -11.30
CA ARG A 221 6.22 -3.98 -10.94
C ARG A 221 5.92 -5.46 -11.10
N GLU A 222 5.03 -6.00 -10.25
CA GLU A 222 4.80 -7.44 -10.18
C GLU A 222 4.25 -8.00 -11.49
N TYR A 223 3.35 -7.30 -12.17
CA TYR A 223 2.86 -7.72 -13.49
C TYR A 223 4.02 -7.88 -14.47
N LYS A 224 4.91 -6.90 -14.50
CA LYS A 224 6.08 -6.92 -15.36
C LYS A 224 7.06 -8.05 -15.00
N GLU A 225 7.32 -8.24 -13.69
CA GLU A 225 8.19 -9.34 -13.22
C GLU A 225 7.64 -10.72 -13.61
N TRP A 226 6.32 -10.87 -13.65
CA TRP A 226 5.66 -12.15 -13.94
C TRP A 226 5.28 -12.29 -15.40
N GLY A 227 5.70 -11.37 -16.27
CA GLY A 227 5.47 -11.41 -17.71
C GLY A 227 4.03 -11.15 -18.11
N ILE A 228 3.25 -10.47 -17.25
CA ILE A 228 1.88 -10.04 -17.53
C ILE A 228 1.95 -8.68 -18.25
N ASP A 229 1.46 -8.62 -19.47
CA ASP A 229 1.54 -7.43 -20.32
C ASP A 229 0.35 -6.49 -20.10
N VAL A 230 0.63 -5.25 -19.69
CA VAL A 230 -0.33 -4.15 -19.62
C VAL A 230 0.03 -3.12 -20.70
N LYS A 231 -0.84 -2.99 -21.71
CA LYS A 231 -0.67 -2.05 -22.83
C LYS A 231 -1.05 -0.62 -22.45
N ALA A 232 -1.95 -0.46 -21.48
CA ALA A 232 -2.35 0.83 -20.96
C ALA A 232 -1.17 1.51 -20.24
N GLU A 233 -1.07 2.83 -20.36
CA GLU A 233 -0.16 3.62 -19.54
C GLU A 233 -0.67 3.67 -18.10
N VAL A 234 -0.01 2.98 -17.17
CA VAL A 234 -0.38 2.99 -15.75
C VAL A 234 0.32 4.16 -15.05
N LYS A 235 -0.45 4.97 -14.34
CA LYS A 235 0.01 6.12 -13.55
C LYS A 235 -0.47 6.02 -12.12
N THR A 236 0.32 6.54 -11.20
CA THR A 236 -0.12 6.81 -9.83
C THR A 236 -1.03 8.04 -9.82
N PHE A 237 -1.93 8.14 -8.85
CA PHE A 237 -2.79 9.30 -8.74
C PHE A 237 -2.01 10.59 -8.43
N THR A 238 -0.96 10.51 -7.62
CA THR A 238 -0.06 11.62 -7.32
C THR A 238 0.64 12.18 -8.55
N SER A 239 1.15 11.30 -9.40
CA SER A 239 1.80 11.65 -10.67
C SER A 239 0.78 12.29 -11.63
N PHE A 240 -0.42 11.71 -11.75
CA PHE A 240 -1.48 12.25 -12.56
C PHE A 240 -1.95 13.64 -12.10
N LEU A 241 -2.15 13.84 -10.78
CA LEU A 241 -2.49 15.15 -10.23
C LEU A 241 -1.41 16.20 -10.52
N ALA A 242 -0.12 15.82 -10.34
CA ALA A 242 0.99 16.72 -10.62
C ALA A 242 1.03 17.17 -12.08
N GLU A 243 0.78 16.26 -13.04
CA GLU A 243 0.67 16.57 -14.46
C GLU A 243 -0.50 17.53 -14.73
N LYS A 244 -1.69 17.24 -14.17
CA LYS A 244 -2.91 18.02 -14.39
C LYS A 244 -2.90 19.40 -13.74
N ILE A 245 -2.15 19.57 -12.67
CA ILE A 245 -1.88 20.89 -12.06
C ILE A 245 -0.87 21.66 -12.93
N ALA A 246 0.19 21.00 -13.40
CA ALA A 246 1.22 21.64 -14.20
C ALA A 246 0.69 22.12 -15.57
N ASP A 247 -0.23 21.38 -16.21
CA ASP A 247 -0.86 21.77 -17.46
C ASP A 247 -2.05 22.74 -17.28
N GLY A 248 -2.41 23.07 -16.03
CA GLY A 248 -3.47 24.01 -15.69
C GLY A 248 -4.90 23.42 -15.76
N THR A 249 -5.04 22.12 -16.02
CA THR A 249 -6.35 21.44 -16.06
C THR A 249 -6.98 21.41 -14.66
N ILE A 250 -6.19 21.12 -13.63
CA ILE A 250 -6.61 21.18 -12.22
C ILE A 250 -6.06 22.48 -11.61
N LYS A 251 -6.96 23.28 -11.05
CA LYS A 251 -6.60 24.46 -10.27
C LYS A 251 -6.54 24.08 -8.80
N ALA A 252 -5.32 23.99 -8.26
CA ALA A 252 -5.13 23.70 -6.86
C ALA A 252 -5.62 24.87 -5.99
N ALA A 253 -6.41 24.56 -4.97
CA ALA A 253 -6.83 25.55 -4.00
C ALA A 253 -5.65 26.02 -3.16
N LYS A 254 -5.59 27.33 -2.87
CA LYS A 254 -4.53 27.91 -2.02
C LYS A 254 -4.94 27.84 -0.56
N SER A 255 -3.97 27.56 0.28
CA SER A 255 -4.11 27.45 1.73
C SER A 255 -2.92 28.10 2.42
N ASP A 256 -3.17 28.71 3.59
CA ASP A 256 -2.13 29.23 4.47
C ASP A 256 -1.57 28.15 5.43
N LYS A 257 -2.07 26.89 5.32
CA LYS A 257 -1.60 25.77 6.13
C LYS A 257 -0.22 25.31 5.70
N VAL A 258 0.53 24.78 6.67
CA VAL A 258 1.80 24.09 6.43
C VAL A 258 1.51 22.59 6.41
N PHE A 259 1.73 21.96 5.27
CA PHE A 259 1.47 20.54 5.05
C PHE A 259 2.71 19.70 5.35
N TYR A 260 2.53 18.62 6.08
CA TYR A 260 3.54 17.59 6.32
C TYR A 260 3.12 16.32 5.61
N PHE A 261 3.89 15.90 4.61
CA PHE A 261 3.52 14.75 3.80
C PHE A 261 3.98 13.44 4.45
N GLN A 262 3.02 12.56 4.73
CA GLN A 262 3.27 11.16 5.04
C GLN A 262 3.38 10.41 3.72
N ASP A 263 4.60 10.18 3.27
CA ASP A 263 4.83 9.39 2.05
C ASP A 263 4.26 7.98 2.22
N PRO A 264 3.39 7.50 1.31
CA PRO A 264 3.04 6.10 1.29
C PRO A 264 4.26 5.25 0.97
N ALA A 265 4.54 4.25 1.83
CA ALA A 265 5.76 3.45 1.70
C ALA A 265 5.89 2.75 0.35
N LEU A 266 4.76 2.33 -0.24
CA LEU A 266 4.74 1.68 -1.55
C LEU A 266 5.07 2.65 -2.70
N LEU A 267 4.65 3.91 -2.63
CA LEU A 267 5.08 4.93 -3.58
C LEU A 267 6.57 5.23 -3.42
N ALA A 268 6.99 5.56 -2.21
CA ALA A 268 8.31 6.10 -1.97
C ALA A 268 9.44 5.07 -2.16
N ARG A 269 9.20 3.80 -1.83
CA ARG A 269 10.22 2.73 -1.92
C ARG A 269 10.04 1.81 -3.10
N ASP A 270 8.83 1.29 -3.29
CA ASP A 270 8.58 0.30 -4.34
C ASP A 270 8.49 0.93 -5.73
N LEU A 271 7.91 2.14 -5.84
CA LEU A 271 7.80 2.89 -7.08
C LEU A 271 8.82 4.04 -7.20
N GLU A 272 9.65 4.26 -6.18
CA GLU A 272 10.65 5.34 -6.11
C GLU A 272 10.05 6.72 -6.39
N GLU A 273 8.77 6.90 -6.04
CA GLU A 273 8.01 8.12 -6.29
C GLU A 273 7.80 8.92 -5.00
N SER A 274 8.40 10.10 -4.92
CA SER A 274 8.24 11.04 -3.79
C SER A 274 7.93 12.47 -4.26
N GLU A 275 8.45 12.87 -5.41
CA GLU A 275 8.38 14.24 -5.91
C GLU A 275 6.98 14.69 -6.41
N PRO A 276 6.17 13.85 -7.08
CA PRO A 276 4.86 14.28 -7.58
C PRO A 276 3.95 14.83 -6.48
N ALA A 277 3.83 14.12 -5.35
CA ALA A 277 3.01 14.57 -4.24
C ALA A 277 3.49 15.92 -3.66
N ARG A 278 4.81 16.14 -3.56
CA ARG A 278 5.38 17.42 -3.12
C ARG A 278 5.05 18.57 -4.06
N LYS A 279 5.09 18.33 -5.38
CA LYS A 279 4.68 19.32 -6.39
C LYS A 279 3.20 19.68 -6.26
N VAL A 280 2.35 18.70 -6.04
CA VAL A 280 0.92 18.89 -5.81
C VAL A 280 0.69 19.75 -4.57
N LEU A 281 1.29 19.39 -3.44
CA LEU A 281 1.11 20.10 -2.18
C LEU A 281 1.72 21.52 -2.23
N ALA A 282 2.87 21.70 -2.88
CA ALA A 282 3.49 23.02 -3.07
C ALA A 282 2.63 23.94 -3.95
N ALA A 283 1.81 23.39 -4.83
CA ALA A 283 0.81 24.18 -5.57
C ALA A 283 -0.32 24.66 -4.65
N CYS A 284 -0.55 24.04 -3.49
CA CYS A 284 -1.60 24.39 -2.55
C CYS A 284 -1.11 25.29 -1.41
N GLY A 285 0.08 25.07 -0.86
CA GLY A 285 0.61 25.80 0.29
C GLY A 285 2.06 25.48 0.60
N GLU A 286 2.50 25.82 1.81
CA GLU A 286 3.85 25.48 2.29
C GLU A 286 3.94 23.98 2.61
N VAL A 287 5.05 23.35 2.19
CA VAL A 287 5.32 21.93 2.48
C VAL A 287 6.56 21.81 3.34
N LYS A 288 6.45 21.04 4.41
CA LYS A 288 7.59 20.66 5.26
C LYS A 288 7.69 19.15 5.38
N GLU A 289 8.90 18.68 5.65
CA GLU A 289 9.15 17.25 5.76
C GLU A 289 8.94 16.74 7.19
N MET A 290 8.48 15.52 7.27
CA MET A 290 8.44 14.77 8.53
C MET A 290 9.83 14.29 8.92
N LEU A 291 10.01 13.80 10.15
CA LEU A 291 11.29 13.31 10.66
C LEU A 291 11.94 12.26 9.73
N LEU A 292 11.16 11.34 9.21
CA LEU A 292 11.57 10.38 8.19
C LEU A 292 10.61 10.49 7.02
N PHE A 293 11.13 10.77 5.84
CA PHE A 293 10.36 11.09 4.64
C PHE A 293 10.92 10.43 3.38
N ALA A 294 10.21 10.49 2.28
CA ALA A 294 10.56 9.87 1.02
C ALA A 294 10.91 8.38 1.22
N LYS A 295 12.00 7.90 0.62
CA LYS A 295 12.43 6.51 0.76
C LYS A 295 12.77 6.06 2.19
N ASP A 296 13.03 7.02 3.09
CA ASP A 296 13.34 6.75 4.50
C ASP A 296 12.08 6.78 5.39
N VAL A 297 10.90 7.04 4.81
CA VAL A 297 9.65 7.15 5.54
C VAL A 297 9.40 5.95 6.49
N MET A 298 8.89 6.25 7.67
CA MET A 298 8.31 5.22 8.52
C MET A 298 6.88 4.92 8.04
N TRP A 299 6.58 3.66 7.74
CA TRP A 299 5.26 3.24 7.29
C TRP A 299 4.19 3.51 8.36
N ALA A 300 3.01 4.00 7.95
CA ALA A 300 1.97 4.47 8.85
C ALA A 300 0.93 3.40 9.24
N GLY A 301 0.93 2.26 8.59
CA GLY A 301 -0.05 1.22 8.81
C GLY A 301 -0.82 0.82 7.55
N SER A 302 -1.75 -0.09 7.70
CA SER A 302 -2.58 -0.62 6.61
C SER A 302 -3.95 -1.02 7.13
N SER A 303 -4.99 -0.69 6.37
CA SER A 303 -6.36 -1.14 6.62
C SER A 303 -6.47 -2.66 6.62
N MET A 304 -5.80 -3.34 5.67
CA MET A 304 -5.80 -4.80 5.58
C MET A 304 -5.16 -5.45 6.80
N MET A 305 -3.98 -4.97 7.24
CA MET A 305 -3.33 -5.52 8.43
C MET A 305 -4.08 -5.18 9.72
N ALA A 306 -4.88 -4.11 9.75
CA ALA A 306 -5.72 -3.79 10.90
C ALA A 306 -6.79 -4.86 11.18
N GLU A 307 -7.20 -5.64 10.16
CA GLU A 307 -8.15 -6.74 10.33
C GLU A 307 -7.61 -7.88 11.23
N TYR A 308 -6.29 -8.08 11.30
CA TYR A 308 -5.70 -9.14 12.11
C TYR A 308 -4.64 -8.69 13.12
N LEU A 309 -4.11 -7.49 12.98
CA LEU A 309 -3.14 -6.87 13.91
C LEU A 309 -3.57 -5.45 14.34
N PRO A 310 -4.82 -5.26 14.81
CA PRO A 310 -5.35 -3.91 15.06
C PRO A 310 -4.51 -3.11 16.08
N LYS A 311 -4.02 -3.77 17.14
CA LYS A 311 -3.17 -3.11 18.16
C LYS A 311 -1.83 -2.64 17.61
N VAL A 312 -1.23 -3.44 16.72
CA VAL A 312 0.06 -3.10 16.11
C VAL A 312 -0.13 -1.96 15.13
N MET A 313 -1.20 -1.98 14.32
CA MET A 313 -1.51 -0.89 13.39
C MET A 313 -1.78 0.43 14.14
N LYS A 314 -2.52 0.36 15.25
CA LYS A 314 -2.72 1.50 16.14
C LYS A 314 -1.39 2.11 16.58
N LEU A 315 -0.50 1.32 17.17
CA LEU A 315 0.82 1.79 17.65
C LEU A 315 1.69 2.35 16.51
N THR A 316 1.62 1.73 15.33
CA THR A 316 2.37 2.18 14.16
C THR A 316 1.90 3.57 13.69
N ALA A 317 0.59 3.78 13.62
CA ALA A 317 0.00 5.06 13.23
C ALA A 317 0.21 6.16 14.30
N GLU A 318 0.04 5.82 15.59
CA GLU A 318 0.32 6.74 16.71
C GLU A 318 1.78 7.24 16.67
N ARG A 319 2.72 6.38 16.30
CA ARG A 319 4.13 6.77 16.15
C ARG A 319 4.31 7.85 15.07
N ARG A 320 3.59 7.78 13.94
CA ARG A 320 3.68 8.79 12.89
C ARG A 320 3.16 10.15 13.36
N PHE A 321 2.12 10.18 14.17
CA PHE A 321 1.68 11.44 14.80
C PHE A 321 2.69 11.98 15.82
N ALA A 322 3.37 11.11 16.56
CA ALA A 322 4.45 11.53 17.43
C ALA A 322 5.62 12.14 16.64
N ASP A 323 5.99 11.56 15.51
CA ASP A 323 7.02 12.08 14.59
C ASP A 323 6.61 13.44 13.99
N LEU A 324 5.32 13.61 13.61
CA LEU A 324 4.77 14.89 13.18
C LEU A 324 4.90 15.98 14.27
N LYS A 325 4.49 15.66 15.49
CA LYS A 325 4.58 16.58 16.62
C LYS A 325 6.02 16.94 16.97
N HIS A 326 6.93 15.98 16.81
CA HIS A 326 8.37 16.21 17.04
C HIS A 326 8.93 17.31 16.13
N VAL A 327 8.46 17.42 14.89
CA VAL A 327 8.85 18.47 13.94
C VAL A 327 7.97 19.72 14.01
N GLY A 328 7.08 19.80 15.00
CA GLY A 328 6.17 20.94 15.20
C GLY A 328 5.02 21.01 14.21
N GLY A 329 4.69 19.89 13.56
CA GLY A 329 3.61 19.81 12.60
C GLY A 329 2.25 19.56 13.25
N SER A 330 1.19 20.06 12.60
CA SER A 330 -0.22 19.84 13.00
C SER A 330 -1.13 19.43 11.86
N VAL A 331 -0.64 19.43 10.60
CA VAL A 331 -1.43 19.05 9.42
C VAL A 331 -0.68 17.96 8.67
N MET A 332 -1.19 16.74 8.74
CA MET A 332 -0.64 15.60 8.00
C MET A 332 -1.44 15.35 6.73
N VAL A 333 -0.73 15.05 5.64
CA VAL A 333 -1.34 14.67 4.36
C VAL A 333 -0.78 13.34 3.89
N THR A 334 -1.62 12.44 3.39
CA THR A 334 -1.18 11.20 2.75
C THR A 334 -1.84 11.01 1.39
N ALA A 335 -1.30 10.11 0.58
CA ALA A 335 -1.82 9.74 -0.75
C ALA A 335 -2.11 8.24 -0.85
N SER A 336 -2.44 7.59 0.27
CA SER A 336 -2.84 6.18 0.31
C SER A 336 -4.12 6.03 1.13
N PRO A 337 -5.19 5.49 0.55
CA PRO A 337 -6.44 5.22 1.28
C PRO A 337 -6.22 4.24 2.43
N SER A 338 -5.33 3.27 2.28
CA SER A 338 -4.99 2.27 3.30
C SER A 338 -4.27 2.89 4.50
N GLU A 339 -3.23 3.72 4.26
CA GLU A 339 -2.52 4.44 5.33
C GLU A 339 -3.43 5.50 5.96
N TYR A 340 -4.26 6.19 5.16
CA TYR A 340 -5.25 7.15 5.68
C TYR A 340 -6.19 6.50 6.69
N ALA A 341 -6.78 5.34 6.34
CA ALA A 341 -7.69 4.63 7.24
C ALA A 341 -7.01 4.22 8.56
N ALA A 342 -5.76 3.78 8.51
CA ALA A 342 -5.00 3.44 9.71
C ALA A 342 -4.69 4.68 10.59
N LEU A 343 -4.32 5.80 9.96
CA LEU A 343 -4.06 7.08 10.64
C LEU A 343 -5.35 7.66 11.23
N ALA A 344 -6.44 7.68 10.47
CA ALA A 344 -7.72 8.25 10.91
C ALA A 344 -8.28 7.57 12.17
N ALA A 345 -8.02 6.26 12.31
CA ALA A 345 -8.47 5.48 13.47
C ALA A 345 -7.83 5.92 14.81
N VAL A 346 -6.72 6.67 14.77
CA VAL A 346 -5.97 7.10 15.98
C VAL A 346 -5.59 8.57 15.94
N LYS A 347 -6.17 9.33 15.03
CA LYS A 347 -5.87 10.76 14.85
C LYS A 347 -6.06 11.54 16.15
N PRO A 348 -5.04 12.27 16.65
CA PRO A 348 -5.19 13.17 17.79
C PRO A 348 -6.12 14.35 17.44
N ASP A 349 -6.83 14.90 18.45
CA ASP A 349 -7.76 16.01 18.26
C ASP A 349 -7.06 17.31 17.79
N ASP A 350 -5.82 17.50 18.17
CA ASP A 350 -4.98 18.66 17.82
C ASP A 350 -4.24 18.52 16.49
N VAL A 351 -4.55 17.49 15.70
CA VAL A 351 -3.96 17.25 14.37
C VAL A 351 -5.05 17.18 13.32
N GLU A 352 -4.82 17.84 12.20
CA GLU A 352 -5.60 17.69 10.99
C GLU A 352 -4.98 16.59 10.11
N LEU A 353 -5.82 15.74 9.52
CA LEU A 353 -5.40 14.67 8.61
C LEU A 353 -6.20 14.77 7.32
N TYR A 354 -5.50 14.88 6.20
CA TYR A 354 -6.08 14.98 4.87
C TYR A 354 -5.51 13.96 3.92
N THR A 355 -6.26 13.64 2.88
CA THR A 355 -5.72 13.03 1.67
C THR A 355 -5.31 14.12 0.68
N ILE A 356 -4.47 13.77 -0.30
CA ILE A 356 -3.88 14.75 -1.22
C ILE A 356 -4.94 15.46 -2.07
N GLU A 357 -6.01 14.76 -2.48
CA GLU A 357 -7.11 15.33 -3.24
C GLU A 357 -7.97 16.29 -2.41
N GLU A 358 -8.11 16.07 -1.12
CA GLU A 358 -8.80 17.01 -0.23
C GLU A 358 -8.06 18.35 -0.20
N VAL A 359 -6.72 18.30 -0.07
CA VAL A 359 -5.88 19.50 -0.10
C VAL A 359 -6.01 20.24 -1.44
N VAL A 360 -6.00 19.52 -2.55
CA VAL A 360 -6.19 20.11 -3.88
C VAL A 360 -7.58 20.73 -4.05
N ALA A 361 -8.61 20.11 -3.46
CA ALA A 361 -9.99 20.60 -3.51
C ALA A 361 -10.24 21.82 -2.61
N GLY A 362 -9.39 22.08 -1.62
CA GLY A 362 -9.44 23.25 -0.73
C GLY A 362 -10.15 23.00 0.59
N CYS A 363 -9.92 21.84 1.19
CA CYS A 363 -10.39 21.51 2.55
C CYS A 363 -9.63 22.25 3.63
#